data_f6911663e744c956d91fcd961a385263
#
_entry.id   f6911663e744c956d91fcd961a385263
#
_cell.length_a   1.000
_cell.length_b   1.000
_cell.length_c   1.000
_cell.angle_alpha   90.00
_cell.angle_beta   90.00
_cell.angle_gamma   90.00
#
_symmetry.space_group_name_H-M   'P 1'
#
loop_
_entity.id
_entity.type
_entity.pdbx_description
1 polymer ?
#
loop_
_entity_poly.entity_id
_entity_poly.type
_entity_poly.pdbx_seq_one_letter_code
_entity_poly.pdbx_strand_id
1 'polypeptide(L)'
;MAARLRERYVNEVAPALMKKFNYKSVMQIPKLDKIVINVGCGEARDNPKVLDAIISDMMQITGQRPVVCKAKKSVANFKLREGMSIGVKVTLRGERMYEFLDRFFNLALPRVRDFRGINPNSFDGRGNYSVGVKEQLIFPEIDYDKIDKVRGMDICMVTTANTDEEARELLALMGAPFAK
;
A
#
# COMPACT_ATOMS: atom_id res chain seq x y z
N MET A 1 -13.81 17.06 -4.53
CA MET A 1 -14.04 16.23 -5.74
C MET A 1 -13.86 14.78 -5.31
N ALA A 2 -14.73 13.89 -5.79
CA ALA A 2 -14.55 12.47 -5.51
C ALA A 2 -13.34 11.92 -6.30
N ALA A 3 -12.59 10.97 -5.71
CA ALA A 3 -11.46 10.34 -6.41
C ALA A 3 -11.97 9.55 -7.62
N ARG A 4 -11.33 9.71 -8.78
CA ARG A 4 -11.69 9.04 -10.04
C ARG A 4 -11.88 7.53 -9.88
N LEU A 5 -11.00 6.88 -9.14
CA LEU A 5 -11.06 5.44 -8.90
C LEU A 5 -12.25 5.04 -8.02
N ARG A 6 -12.70 5.93 -7.12
CA ARG A 6 -13.92 5.71 -6.33
C ARG A 6 -15.17 5.77 -7.20
N GLU A 7 -15.24 6.73 -8.11
CA GLU A 7 -16.36 6.82 -9.06
C GLU A 7 -16.40 5.59 -9.96
N ARG A 8 -15.25 5.15 -10.46
CA ARG A 8 -15.13 3.90 -11.22
C ARG A 8 -15.59 2.68 -10.42
N TYR A 9 -15.22 2.61 -9.13
CA TYR A 9 -15.68 1.52 -8.26
C TYR A 9 -17.20 1.46 -8.18
N VAL A 10 -17.87 2.59 -7.96
CA VAL A 10 -19.33 2.64 -7.81
C VAL A 10 -20.05 2.33 -9.12
N ASN A 11 -19.57 2.89 -10.24
CA ASN A 11 -20.27 2.85 -11.53
C ASN A 11 -19.99 1.56 -12.32
N GLU A 12 -18.79 1.01 -12.24
CA GLU A 12 -18.34 -0.10 -13.07
C GLU A 12 -18.03 -1.37 -12.27
N VAL A 13 -17.17 -1.24 -11.23
CA VAL A 13 -16.60 -2.39 -10.53
C VAL A 13 -17.64 -3.11 -9.67
N ALA A 14 -18.40 -2.38 -8.87
CA ALA A 14 -19.40 -2.96 -7.98
C ALA A 14 -20.51 -3.71 -8.74
N PRO A 15 -21.12 -3.17 -9.84
CA PRO A 15 -22.07 -3.92 -10.66
C PRO A 15 -21.47 -5.16 -11.33
N ALA A 16 -20.20 -5.09 -11.77
CA ALA A 16 -19.52 -6.22 -12.39
C ALA A 16 -19.31 -7.37 -11.40
N LEU A 17 -18.82 -7.05 -10.18
CA LEU A 17 -18.65 -8.03 -9.10
C LEU A 17 -19.98 -8.66 -8.67
N MET A 18 -21.03 -7.85 -8.56
CA MET A 18 -22.36 -8.34 -8.22
C MET A 18 -22.87 -9.40 -9.21
N LYS A 19 -22.65 -9.17 -10.51
CA LYS A 19 -23.02 -10.12 -11.56
C LYS A 19 -22.14 -11.38 -11.54
N LYS A 20 -20.84 -11.23 -11.35
CA LYS A 20 -19.88 -12.34 -11.42
C LYS A 20 -20.04 -13.33 -10.27
N PHE A 21 -20.22 -12.82 -9.06
CA PHE A 21 -20.34 -13.65 -7.84
C PHE A 21 -21.77 -13.84 -7.35
N ASN A 22 -22.78 -13.34 -8.08
CA ASN A 22 -24.20 -13.48 -7.77
C ASN A 22 -24.58 -13.07 -6.33
N TYR A 23 -24.04 -11.92 -5.86
CA TYR A 23 -24.36 -11.41 -4.52
C TYR A 23 -25.85 -11.05 -4.40
N LYS A 24 -26.45 -11.39 -3.25
CA LYS A 24 -27.85 -11.10 -2.95
C LYS A 24 -28.08 -9.66 -2.51
N SER A 25 -27.06 -9.00 -1.99
CA SER A 25 -27.15 -7.64 -1.46
C SER A 25 -25.93 -6.82 -1.89
N VAL A 26 -26.15 -5.55 -2.15
CA VAL A 26 -25.08 -4.56 -2.46
C VAL A 26 -24.05 -4.48 -1.30
N MET A 27 -24.46 -4.75 -0.07
CA MET A 27 -23.57 -4.72 1.10
C MET A 27 -22.57 -5.88 1.14
N GLN A 28 -22.81 -6.96 0.37
CA GLN A 28 -21.88 -8.09 0.27
C GLN A 28 -20.74 -7.86 -0.71
N ILE A 29 -20.88 -6.86 -1.59
CA ILE A 29 -19.87 -6.56 -2.60
C ILE A 29 -18.57 -6.18 -1.91
N PRO A 30 -17.43 -6.83 -2.26
CA PRO A 30 -16.14 -6.50 -1.68
C PRO A 30 -15.71 -5.08 -2.06
N LYS A 31 -15.15 -4.38 -1.09
CA LYS A 31 -14.61 -3.02 -1.23
C LYS A 31 -13.26 -2.91 -0.54
N LEU A 32 -12.49 -1.90 -0.92
CA LEU A 32 -11.29 -1.53 -0.18
C LEU A 32 -11.67 -0.89 1.16
N ASP A 33 -11.08 -1.38 2.24
CA ASP A 33 -11.23 -0.82 3.60
C ASP A 33 -10.13 0.20 3.89
N LYS A 34 -8.88 -0.20 3.67
CA LYS A 34 -7.69 0.64 3.93
C LYS A 34 -6.49 0.17 3.12
N ILE A 35 -5.53 1.07 2.97
CA ILE A 35 -4.18 0.73 2.49
C ILE A 35 -3.21 1.08 3.61
N VAL A 36 -2.35 0.14 3.96
CA VAL A 36 -1.28 0.32 4.94
C VAL A 36 0.05 0.30 4.21
N ILE A 37 0.82 1.36 4.36
CA ILE A 37 2.17 1.47 3.82
C ILE A 37 3.14 1.44 4.99
N ASN A 38 4.12 0.57 4.93
CA ASN A 38 5.11 0.39 5.98
C ASN A 38 6.52 0.50 5.39
N VAL A 39 7.39 1.22 6.09
CA VAL A 39 8.83 1.28 5.81
C VAL A 39 9.56 0.81 7.05
N GLY A 40 10.23 -0.34 6.94
CA GLY A 40 11.11 -0.86 7.99
C GLY A 40 12.44 -0.10 7.98
N CYS A 41 12.87 0.38 9.14
CA CYS A 41 14.13 1.09 9.28
C CYS A 41 14.90 0.60 10.50
N GLY A 42 15.68 -0.48 10.32
CA GLY A 42 16.57 -0.98 11.37
C GLY A 42 17.74 -0.04 11.69
N GLU A 43 18.13 0.81 10.73
CA GLU A 43 19.21 1.81 10.88
C GLU A 43 18.81 2.94 11.85
N ALA A 44 17.52 3.17 12.05
CA ALA A 44 17.01 4.20 12.98
C ALA A 44 17.44 3.97 14.43
N ARG A 45 17.86 2.75 14.77
CA ARG A 45 18.44 2.41 16.06
C ARG A 45 19.73 3.20 16.31
N ASP A 46 20.58 3.29 15.30
CA ASP A 46 21.91 3.91 15.40
C ASP A 46 21.87 5.40 14.98
N ASN A 47 20.97 5.77 14.07
CA ASN A 47 20.80 7.14 13.59
C ASN A 47 19.30 7.54 13.53
N PRO A 48 18.76 8.23 14.55
CA PRO A 48 17.36 8.66 14.58
C PRO A 48 16.98 9.64 13.44
N LYS A 49 17.92 10.42 12.90
CA LYS A 49 17.66 11.39 11.84
C LYS A 49 17.17 10.73 10.54
N VAL A 50 17.51 9.46 10.35
CA VAL A 50 17.02 8.68 9.19
C VAL A 50 15.50 8.57 9.18
N LEU A 51 14.86 8.51 10.36
CA LEU A 51 13.40 8.47 10.45
C LEU A 51 12.74 9.76 9.95
N ASP A 52 13.37 10.91 10.19
CA ASP A 52 12.80 12.18 9.74
C ASP A 52 12.79 12.27 8.21
N ALA A 53 13.83 11.75 7.55
CA ALA A 53 13.87 11.63 6.09
C ALA A 53 12.76 10.72 5.56
N ILE A 54 12.58 9.53 6.16
CA ILE A 54 11.51 8.59 5.78
C ILE A 54 10.12 9.20 6.02
N ILE A 55 9.93 9.91 7.11
CA ILE A 55 8.67 10.60 7.41
C ILE A 55 8.37 11.65 6.34
N SER A 56 9.38 12.42 5.91
CA SER A 56 9.24 13.40 4.85
C SER A 56 8.82 12.76 3.53
N ASP A 57 9.54 11.70 3.11
CA ASP A 57 9.22 10.96 1.87
C ASP A 57 7.79 10.40 1.91
N MET A 58 7.43 9.76 3.01
CA MET A 58 6.09 9.19 3.19
C MET A 58 5.00 10.26 3.20
N MET A 59 5.27 11.44 3.74
CA MET A 59 4.32 12.57 3.69
C MET A 59 4.13 13.08 2.26
N GLN A 60 5.19 13.15 1.46
CA GLN A 60 5.10 13.56 0.06
C GLN A 60 4.28 12.55 -0.77
N ILE A 61 4.54 11.25 -0.59
CA ILE A 61 3.84 10.17 -1.31
C ILE A 61 2.35 10.12 -0.93
N THR A 62 2.03 10.20 0.36
CA THR A 62 0.68 9.89 0.87
C THR A 62 -0.18 11.11 1.19
N GLY A 63 0.44 12.28 1.33
CA GLY A 63 -0.24 13.49 1.80
C GLY A 63 -0.72 13.40 3.26
N GLN A 64 -0.24 12.40 4.03
CA GLN A 64 -0.61 12.18 5.42
C GLN A 64 0.64 11.93 6.27
N ARG A 65 0.68 12.53 7.48
CA ARG A 65 1.79 12.29 8.41
C ARG A 65 1.81 10.83 8.88
N PRO A 66 2.90 10.10 8.68
CA PRO A 66 3.03 8.72 9.13
C PRO A 66 3.25 8.63 10.65
N VAL A 67 3.03 7.44 11.19
CA VAL A 67 3.24 7.10 12.59
C VAL A 67 4.54 6.33 12.74
N VAL A 68 5.40 6.74 13.68
CA VAL A 68 6.62 6.02 14.02
C VAL A 68 6.26 4.75 14.79
N CYS A 69 6.75 3.62 14.32
CA CYS A 69 6.58 2.32 14.94
C CYS A 69 7.70 2.06 15.92
N LYS A 70 7.34 1.78 17.19
CA LYS A 70 8.29 1.46 18.26
C LYS A 70 8.33 -0.03 18.55
N ALA A 71 9.48 -0.54 18.93
CA ALA A 71 9.66 -1.92 19.35
C ALA A 71 8.81 -2.23 20.59
N LYS A 72 8.06 -3.33 20.56
CA LYS A 72 7.21 -3.79 21.67
C LYS A 72 7.95 -4.63 22.70
N LYS A 73 9.08 -5.24 22.30
CA LYS A 73 9.91 -6.11 23.15
C LYS A 73 11.38 -5.87 22.86
N SER A 74 12.22 -6.07 23.88
CA SER A 74 13.67 -6.08 23.71
C SER A 74 14.13 -7.39 23.11
N VAL A 75 14.99 -7.35 22.07
CA VAL A 75 15.56 -8.53 21.40
C VAL A 75 17.07 -8.34 21.29
N ALA A 76 17.83 -9.12 22.05
CA ALA A 76 19.28 -8.99 22.15
C ALA A 76 20.00 -9.23 20.81
N ASN A 77 19.57 -10.24 20.02
CA ASN A 77 20.16 -10.57 18.73
C ASN A 77 20.11 -9.41 17.73
N PHE A 78 19.07 -8.58 17.80
CA PHE A 78 18.93 -7.38 16.96
C PHE A 78 19.43 -6.10 17.65
N LYS A 79 20.02 -6.20 18.85
CA LYS A 79 20.44 -5.06 19.69
C LYS A 79 19.29 -4.05 19.87
N LEU A 80 18.08 -4.55 20.03
CA LEU A 80 16.85 -3.78 20.10
C LEU A 80 16.36 -3.72 21.56
N ARG A 81 15.99 -2.52 22.02
CA ARG A 81 15.33 -2.30 23.30
C ARG A 81 13.88 -1.88 23.08
N GLU A 82 13.03 -2.22 24.03
CA GLU A 82 11.64 -1.76 24.05
C GLU A 82 11.56 -0.24 23.95
N GLY A 83 10.62 0.28 23.17
CA GLY A 83 10.45 1.70 22.93
C GLY A 83 11.32 2.31 21.83
N MET A 84 12.35 1.61 21.33
CA MET A 84 13.17 2.10 20.21
C MET A 84 12.35 2.16 18.92
N SER A 85 12.57 3.23 18.14
CA SER A 85 11.92 3.40 16.84
C SER A 85 12.53 2.47 15.81
N ILE A 86 11.70 1.69 15.10
CA ILE A 86 12.12 0.64 14.16
C ILE A 86 11.57 0.80 12.77
N GLY A 87 10.67 1.73 12.55
CA GLY A 87 10.06 1.96 11.25
C GLY A 87 8.97 3.01 11.30
N VAL A 88 8.35 3.19 10.16
CA VAL A 88 7.30 4.19 9.95
C VAL A 88 6.15 3.54 9.17
N LYS A 89 4.91 3.82 9.57
CA LYS A 89 3.72 3.34 8.83
C LYS A 89 2.71 4.45 8.63
N VAL A 90 1.94 4.34 7.55
CA VAL A 90 0.76 5.16 7.31
C VAL A 90 -0.43 4.28 6.95
N THR A 91 -1.62 4.67 7.39
CA THR A 91 -2.87 3.99 7.03
C THR A 91 -3.75 4.98 6.30
N LEU A 92 -4.05 4.69 5.04
CA LEU A 92 -4.90 5.49 4.18
C LEU A 92 -6.30 4.91 4.12
N ARG A 93 -7.33 5.77 4.18
CA ARG A 93 -8.74 5.43 4.08
C ARG A 93 -9.49 6.46 3.24
N GLY A 94 -10.69 6.11 2.77
CA GLY A 94 -11.58 7.01 2.05
C GLY A 94 -10.95 7.57 0.76
N GLU A 95 -11.14 8.84 0.46
CA GLU A 95 -10.68 9.48 -0.79
C GLU A 95 -9.17 9.36 -0.98
N ARG A 96 -8.38 9.62 0.07
CA ARG A 96 -6.90 9.54 0.00
C ARG A 96 -6.41 8.14 -0.37
N MET A 97 -7.12 7.11 0.06
CA MET A 97 -6.81 5.72 -0.27
C MET A 97 -7.00 5.47 -1.77
N TYR A 98 -8.13 5.92 -2.34
CA TYR A 98 -8.40 5.75 -3.77
C TYR A 98 -7.47 6.58 -4.65
N GLU A 99 -7.14 7.81 -4.25
CA GLU A 99 -6.17 8.64 -4.96
C GLU A 99 -4.77 8.04 -4.95
N PHE A 100 -4.32 7.53 -3.80
CA PHE A 100 -3.05 6.83 -3.70
C PHE A 100 -3.02 5.60 -4.60
N LEU A 101 -4.08 4.79 -4.58
CA LEU A 101 -4.16 3.57 -5.39
C LEU A 101 -4.13 3.87 -6.89
N ASP A 102 -4.84 4.91 -7.33
CA ASP A 102 -4.83 5.34 -8.72
C ASP A 102 -3.43 5.74 -9.18
N ARG A 103 -2.72 6.56 -8.41
CA ARG A 103 -1.33 6.93 -8.69
C ARG A 103 -0.39 5.74 -8.64
N PHE A 104 -0.59 4.85 -7.68
CA PHE A 104 0.24 3.66 -7.53
C PHE A 104 0.14 2.74 -8.75
N PHE A 105 -1.07 2.41 -9.22
CA PHE A 105 -1.25 1.52 -10.37
C PHE A 105 -0.86 2.17 -11.71
N ASN A 106 -1.22 3.41 -11.92
CA ASN A 106 -1.09 4.06 -13.23
C ASN A 106 0.22 4.84 -13.41
N LEU A 107 0.85 5.32 -12.34
CA LEU A 107 2.06 6.15 -12.42
C LEU A 107 3.29 5.47 -11.81
N ALA A 108 3.17 4.91 -10.59
CA ALA A 108 4.31 4.37 -9.88
C ALA A 108 4.75 3.00 -10.40
N LEU A 109 3.84 2.02 -10.52
CA LEU A 109 4.19 0.68 -10.98
C LEU A 109 4.83 0.63 -12.37
N PRO A 110 4.35 1.37 -13.39
CA PRO A 110 5.01 1.39 -14.69
C PRO A 110 6.45 1.91 -14.68
N ARG A 111 6.82 2.67 -13.66
CA ARG A 111 8.20 3.19 -13.48
C ARG A 111 9.14 2.21 -12.79
N VAL A 112 8.63 1.09 -12.28
CA VAL A 112 9.46 0.02 -11.73
C VAL A 112 10.32 -0.56 -12.83
N ARG A 113 11.63 -0.69 -12.56
CA ARG A 113 12.58 -1.29 -13.52
C ARG A 113 12.19 -2.75 -13.81
N ASP A 114 12.16 -3.11 -15.09
CA ASP A 114 11.79 -4.44 -15.59
C ASP A 114 10.41 -4.93 -15.09
N PHE A 115 9.44 -4.01 -15.00
CA PHE A 115 8.10 -4.33 -14.52
C PHE A 115 7.38 -5.30 -15.47
N ARG A 116 6.96 -6.46 -14.94
CA ARG A 116 6.21 -7.50 -15.67
C ARG A 116 4.82 -7.75 -15.09
N GLY A 117 4.38 -6.90 -14.17
CA GLY A 117 3.14 -7.08 -13.41
C GLY A 117 3.41 -7.43 -11.94
N ILE A 118 2.39 -7.23 -11.11
CA ILE A 118 2.43 -7.60 -9.69
C ILE A 118 2.08 -9.09 -9.52
N ASN A 119 2.63 -9.72 -8.50
CA ASN A 119 2.42 -11.14 -8.26
C ASN A 119 0.94 -11.46 -7.98
N PRO A 120 0.29 -12.33 -8.78
CA PRO A 120 -1.12 -12.66 -8.58
C PRO A 120 -1.40 -13.53 -7.34
N ASN A 121 -0.36 -14.08 -6.69
CA ASN A 121 -0.48 -15.01 -5.56
C ASN A 121 -0.10 -14.41 -4.21
N SER A 122 0.05 -13.09 -4.12
CA SER A 122 0.43 -12.41 -2.86
C SER A 122 -0.79 -12.03 -2.00
N PHE A 123 -1.78 -12.90 -1.96
CA PHE A 123 -2.95 -12.80 -1.06
C PHE A 123 -2.70 -13.61 0.22
N ASP A 124 -3.42 -13.24 1.28
CA ASP A 124 -3.27 -13.84 2.62
C ASP A 124 -4.28 -14.95 2.96
N GLY A 125 -5.10 -15.38 2.01
CA GLY A 125 -6.19 -16.34 2.22
C GLY A 125 -7.49 -15.73 2.73
N ARG A 126 -7.51 -14.42 3.00
CA ARG A 126 -8.66 -13.66 3.51
C ARG A 126 -9.01 -12.43 2.66
N GLY A 127 -8.52 -12.40 1.44
CA GLY A 127 -8.80 -11.33 0.50
C GLY A 127 -7.97 -10.05 0.70
N ASN A 128 -6.89 -10.06 1.49
CA ASN A 128 -5.95 -8.95 1.55
C ASN A 128 -4.76 -9.22 0.64
N TYR A 129 -4.24 -8.15 0.04
CA TYR A 129 -3.14 -8.22 -0.91
C TYR A 129 -1.94 -7.41 -0.43
N SER A 130 -0.74 -7.98 -0.58
CA SER A 130 0.50 -7.30 -0.18
C SER A 130 1.48 -7.24 -1.34
N VAL A 131 2.11 -6.09 -1.53
CA VAL A 131 3.15 -5.87 -2.53
C VAL A 131 4.33 -5.13 -1.91
N GLY A 132 5.54 -5.66 -2.12
CA GLY A 132 6.78 -5.00 -1.76
C GLY A 132 7.32 -4.17 -2.92
N VAL A 133 7.68 -2.93 -2.64
CA VAL A 133 8.36 -2.02 -3.56
C VAL A 133 9.79 -1.86 -3.09
N LYS A 134 10.75 -2.04 -3.99
CA LYS A 134 12.19 -1.99 -3.65
C LYS A 134 12.72 -0.56 -3.50
N GLU A 135 12.13 0.39 -4.22
CA GLU A 135 12.64 1.75 -4.35
C GLU A 135 11.50 2.77 -4.24
N GLN A 136 11.63 3.78 -3.36
CA GLN A 136 10.66 4.88 -3.27
C GLN A 136 10.67 5.81 -4.49
N LEU A 137 11.71 5.74 -5.32
CA LEU A 137 11.89 6.56 -6.53
C LEU A 137 10.86 6.31 -7.63
N ILE A 138 10.10 5.23 -7.54
CA ILE A 138 9.00 4.98 -8.49
C ILE A 138 7.89 6.01 -8.36
N PHE A 139 7.77 6.66 -7.20
CA PHE A 139 6.78 7.72 -6.98
C PHE A 139 7.28 9.03 -7.56
N PRO A 140 6.50 9.68 -8.47
CA PRO A 140 6.92 10.93 -9.12
C PRO A 140 7.04 12.12 -8.15
N GLU A 141 6.45 12.01 -6.97
CA GLU A 141 6.49 13.02 -5.91
C GLU A 141 7.86 13.10 -5.22
N ILE A 142 8.68 12.05 -5.36
CA ILE A 142 10.01 11.96 -4.76
C ILE A 142 11.07 12.48 -5.73
N ASP A 143 11.81 13.47 -5.26
CA ASP A 143 12.93 14.07 -5.98
C ASP A 143 14.23 13.29 -5.67
N TYR A 144 14.91 12.81 -6.72
CA TYR A 144 16.13 12.01 -6.58
C TYR A 144 17.23 12.76 -5.81
N ASP A 145 17.35 14.07 -6.03
CA ASP A 145 18.42 14.87 -5.44
C ASP A 145 18.23 15.14 -3.93
N LYS A 146 17.03 14.89 -3.40
CA LYS A 146 16.67 15.16 -2.00
C LYS A 146 16.65 13.91 -1.12
N ILE A 147 16.80 12.73 -1.70
CA ILE A 147 16.80 11.50 -0.92
C ILE A 147 18.15 11.23 -0.26
N ASP A 148 18.10 10.79 0.99
CA ASP A 148 19.29 10.34 1.73
C ASP A 148 19.74 8.95 1.25
N LYS A 149 18.80 8.02 1.08
CA LYS A 149 19.05 6.64 0.67
C LYS A 149 17.83 6.04 -0.03
N VAL A 150 18.08 5.18 -1.01
CA VAL A 150 17.01 4.36 -1.62
C VAL A 150 16.50 3.34 -0.60
N ARG A 151 15.19 3.34 -0.38
CA ARG A 151 14.51 2.44 0.56
C ARG A 151 13.28 1.81 -0.06
N GLY A 152 13.06 0.55 0.31
CA GLY A 152 11.85 -0.15 -0.05
C GLY A 152 10.71 0.13 0.93
N MET A 153 9.51 -0.26 0.52
CA MET A 153 8.31 -0.18 1.33
C MET A 153 7.37 -1.34 1.03
N ASP A 154 6.58 -1.72 2.02
CA ASP A 154 5.53 -2.71 1.89
C ASP A 154 4.18 -2.01 1.84
N ILE A 155 3.36 -2.36 0.86
CA ILE A 155 2.03 -1.80 0.65
C ILE A 155 1.02 -2.93 0.80
N CYS A 156 0.18 -2.86 1.84
CA CYS A 156 -0.86 -3.83 2.11
C CYS A 156 -2.22 -3.22 1.79
N MET A 157 -2.97 -3.84 0.90
CA MET A 157 -4.33 -3.47 0.52
C MET A 157 -5.30 -4.38 1.25
N VAL A 158 -6.04 -3.81 2.20
CA VAL A 158 -7.03 -4.54 3.00
C VAL A 158 -8.38 -4.36 2.36
N THR A 159 -9.04 -5.47 2.07
CA THR A 159 -10.38 -5.49 1.47
C THR A 159 -11.41 -6.11 2.43
N THR A 160 -12.67 -5.99 2.09
CA THR A 160 -13.77 -6.67 2.79
C THR A 160 -14.17 -7.98 2.11
N ALA A 161 -13.38 -8.46 1.15
CA ALA A 161 -13.61 -9.73 0.49
C ALA A 161 -13.47 -10.91 1.48
N ASN A 162 -14.23 -11.96 1.28
CA ASN A 162 -14.14 -13.17 2.09
C ASN A 162 -13.11 -14.16 1.52
N THR A 163 -12.87 -14.11 0.21
CA THR A 163 -11.96 -15.00 -0.51
C THR A 163 -10.94 -14.21 -1.33
N ASP A 164 -9.81 -14.84 -1.62
CA ASP A 164 -8.76 -14.23 -2.45
C ASP A 164 -9.21 -14.04 -3.90
N GLU A 165 -10.12 -14.88 -4.39
CA GLU A 165 -10.69 -14.77 -5.74
C GLU A 165 -11.52 -13.49 -5.89
N GLU A 166 -12.38 -13.21 -4.91
CA GLU A 166 -13.16 -11.97 -4.88
C GLU A 166 -12.26 -10.73 -4.84
N ALA A 167 -11.21 -10.76 -4.00
CA ALA A 167 -10.26 -9.66 -3.87
C ALA A 167 -9.42 -9.46 -5.14
N ARG A 168 -8.99 -10.56 -5.78
CA ARG A 168 -8.26 -10.53 -7.04
C ARG A 168 -9.08 -9.85 -8.13
N GLU A 169 -10.34 -10.24 -8.26
CA GLU A 169 -11.24 -9.65 -9.25
C GLU A 169 -11.51 -8.18 -8.96
N LEU A 170 -11.75 -7.83 -7.69
CA LEU A 170 -11.88 -6.45 -7.27
C LEU A 170 -10.69 -5.60 -7.70
N LEU A 171 -9.46 -6.03 -7.38
CA LEU A 171 -8.25 -5.29 -7.72
C LEU A 171 -7.99 -5.26 -9.23
N ALA A 172 -8.27 -6.35 -9.96
CA ALA A 172 -8.15 -6.41 -11.41
C ALA A 172 -9.08 -5.39 -12.10
N LEU A 173 -10.35 -5.33 -11.70
CA LEU A 173 -11.32 -4.36 -12.21
C LEU A 173 -10.97 -2.91 -11.84
N MET A 174 -10.28 -2.71 -10.71
CA MET A 174 -9.74 -1.40 -10.32
C MET A 174 -8.48 -1.01 -11.09
N GLY A 175 -7.92 -1.90 -11.91
CA GLY A 175 -6.78 -1.63 -12.77
C GLY A 175 -5.44 -2.14 -12.25
N ALA A 176 -5.43 -3.08 -11.30
CA ALA A 176 -4.20 -3.70 -10.83
C ALA A 176 -3.52 -4.49 -11.96
N PRO A 177 -2.25 -4.21 -12.30
CA PRO A 177 -1.54 -4.85 -13.38
C PRO A 177 -0.92 -6.18 -12.91
N PHE A 178 -1.73 -7.22 -12.76
CA PHE A 178 -1.25 -8.54 -12.40
C PHE A 178 -0.38 -9.15 -13.51
N ALA A 179 0.68 -9.87 -13.13
CA ALA A 179 1.46 -10.66 -14.05
C ALA A 179 0.60 -11.79 -14.65
N LYS A 180 0.80 -12.04 -15.97
CA LYS A 180 0.13 -13.13 -16.68
C LYS A 180 0.79 -14.46 -16.43
#